data_a0f70a054bc559f04c237f233c7e541c
#
_entry.id   a0f70a054bc559f04c237f233c7e541c
#
_cell.length_a   1.000
_cell.length_b   1.000
_cell.length_c   1.000
_cell.angle_alpha   90.00
_cell.angle_beta   90.00
_cell.angle_gamma   90.00
#
_symmetry.space_group_name_H-M   'P 1'
#
loop_
_entity.id
_entity.type
_entity.pdbx_description
1 polymer ?
#
loop_
_entity_poly.entity_id
_entity_poly.type
_entity_poly.pdbx_seq_one_letter_code
_entity_poly.pdbx_strand_id
1 'polypeptide(L)'
;MKDIDTSLHRLPPQNLEAEQSILGGILLDNHALDSVLEILIHKDFYNESHRKIFAAIVELSDRNEPSDLITLSNILKDKKQLDQVGGMAYLASLVDNVPSAANIAYYAKIVKEKAILRHLIGTATEILTKSYDTGAAVDEVLDEAEHAIFEIAENKIRPAFSPIKDIIKDSFKTIEKLFERKDLITGVPTGFAKIDDLTSGLQKSELILVAGRPSMGKTA
;
A
#
# COMPACT_ATOMS: atom_id res chain seq x y z
N MET A 1 14.07 -5.39 -32.77
CA MET A 1 14.95 -4.76 -31.78
C MET A 1 14.50 -3.30 -31.72
N LYS A 2 13.60 -2.97 -30.78
CA LYS A 2 13.15 -1.59 -30.56
C LYS A 2 14.03 -0.99 -29.47
N ASP A 3 14.52 0.18 -29.76
CA ASP A 3 15.44 1.01 -29.04
C ASP A 3 15.33 0.98 -27.51
N ILE A 4 16.34 0.42 -26.85
CA ILE A 4 16.51 0.37 -25.39
C ILE A 4 17.19 1.66 -24.87
N ASP A 5 17.49 2.63 -25.74
CA ASP A 5 18.39 3.74 -25.39
C ASP A 5 17.72 5.06 -24.94
N THR A 6 16.45 5.05 -24.57
CA THR A 6 15.74 6.26 -24.13
C THR A 6 15.29 6.22 -22.66
N SER A 7 15.71 5.25 -21.85
CA SER A 7 15.19 5.06 -20.48
C SER A 7 15.90 5.88 -19.40
N LEU A 8 17.05 6.46 -19.66
CA LEU A 8 17.90 7.11 -18.64
C LEU A 8 17.48 8.53 -18.23
N HIS A 9 16.48 9.13 -18.87
CA HIS A 9 16.01 10.48 -18.53
C HIS A 9 14.49 10.60 -18.31
N ARG A 10 13.81 9.48 -18.00
CA ARG A 10 12.39 9.55 -17.69
C ARG A 10 12.22 10.04 -16.25
N LEU A 11 11.46 11.14 -16.09
CA LEU A 11 11.04 11.58 -14.76
C LEU A 11 10.27 10.44 -14.07
N PRO A 12 10.56 10.21 -12.77
CA PRO A 12 9.82 9.22 -12.00
C PRO A 12 8.31 9.49 -12.03
N PRO A 13 7.47 8.46 -11.99
CA PRO A 13 6.03 8.61 -11.96
C PRO A 13 5.59 9.54 -10.82
N GLN A 14 4.91 10.65 -11.15
CA GLN A 14 4.49 11.68 -10.21
C GLN A 14 3.20 12.35 -10.67
N ASN A 15 2.50 13.01 -9.75
CA ASN A 15 1.41 13.93 -10.03
C ASN A 15 1.39 15.02 -8.95
N LEU A 16 2.10 16.11 -9.21
CA LEU A 16 2.27 17.21 -8.25
C LEU A 16 0.95 17.94 -7.99
N GLU A 17 0.07 18.05 -8.98
CA GLU A 17 -1.24 18.70 -8.83
C GLU A 17 -2.13 17.91 -7.86
N ALA A 18 -2.11 16.57 -7.94
CA ALA A 18 -2.84 15.73 -7.00
C ALA A 18 -2.25 15.85 -5.58
N GLU A 19 -0.90 15.89 -5.45
CA GLU A 19 -0.26 16.08 -4.14
C GLU A 19 -0.64 17.43 -3.51
N GLN A 20 -0.61 18.52 -4.28
CA GLN A 20 -1.02 19.85 -3.83
C GLN A 20 -2.50 19.88 -3.44
N SER A 21 -3.36 19.23 -4.24
CA SER A 21 -4.79 19.15 -3.98
C SER A 21 -5.11 18.38 -2.68
N ILE A 22 -4.32 17.36 -2.35
CA ILE A 22 -4.46 16.65 -1.08
C ILE A 22 -4.08 17.57 0.09
N LEU A 23 -2.91 18.19 0.03
CA LEU A 23 -2.42 19.03 1.14
C LEU A 23 -3.33 20.22 1.37
N GLY A 24 -3.71 20.94 0.29
CA GLY A 24 -4.64 22.05 0.37
C GLY A 24 -6.02 21.63 0.83
N GLY A 25 -6.52 20.47 0.39
CA GLY A 25 -7.80 19.91 0.82
C GLY A 25 -7.86 19.60 2.32
N ILE A 26 -6.78 19.06 2.89
CA ILE A 26 -6.68 18.81 4.34
C ILE A 26 -6.67 20.14 5.13
N LEU A 27 -5.97 21.15 4.62
CA LEU A 27 -5.92 22.46 5.27
C LEU A 27 -7.26 23.21 5.22
N LEU A 28 -8.11 22.91 4.22
CA LEU A 28 -9.48 23.43 4.13
C LEU A 28 -10.47 22.67 5.01
N ASP A 29 -10.30 21.34 5.10
CA ASP A 29 -11.17 20.45 5.88
C ASP A 29 -10.32 19.37 6.56
N ASN A 30 -10.11 19.51 7.85
CA ASN A 30 -9.30 18.59 8.63
C ASN A 30 -9.89 17.16 8.69
N HIS A 31 -11.22 17.00 8.56
CA HIS A 31 -11.86 15.68 8.53
C HIS A 31 -11.48 14.86 7.28
N ALA A 32 -11.03 15.53 6.23
CA ALA A 32 -10.54 14.86 5.03
C ALA A 32 -9.25 14.08 5.26
N LEU A 33 -8.48 14.40 6.31
CA LEU A 33 -7.23 13.72 6.65
C LEU A 33 -7.45 12.23 6.93
N ASP A 34 -8.52 11.85 7.63
CA ASP A 34 -8.80 10.45 7.97
C ASP A 34 -8.86 9.58 6.71
N SER A 35 -9.58 10.07 5.68
CA SER A 35 -9.70 9.38 4.39
C SER A 35 -8.37 9.26 3.64
N VAL A 36 -7.45 10.21 3.85
CA VAL A 36 -6.13 10.21 3.23
C VAL A 36 -5.19 9.25 3.95
N LEU A 37 -5.23 9.20 5.27
CA LEU A 37 -4.40 8.31 6.09
C LEU A 37 -4.70 6.83 5.85
N GLU A 38 -5.92 6.48 5.42
CA GLU A 38 -6.26 5.11 4.99
C GLU A 38 -5.51 4.70 3.72
N ILE A 39 -5.04 5.66 2.89
CA ILE A 39 -4.49 5.40 1.56
C ILE A 39 -3.00 5.72 1.50
N LEU A 40 -2.58 6.84 2.11
CA LEU A 40 -1.26 7.42 1.94
C LEU A 40 -0.46 7.51 3.24
N ILE A 41 0.84 7.34 3.09
CA ILE A 41 1.84 7.72 4.09
C ILE A 41 2.72 8.86 3.53
N HIS A 42 3.44 9.58 4.39
CA HIS A 42 4.29 10.70 3.97
C HIS A 42 5.32 10.33 2.89
N LYS A 43 5.79 9.07 2.85
CA LYS A 43 6.74 8.57 1.85
C LYS A 43 6.13 8.42 0.45
N ASP A 44 4.81 8.36 0.34
CA ASP A 44 4.12 8.21 -0.95
C ASP A 44 4.16 9.49 -1.81
N PHE A 45 4.41 10.65 -1.20
CA PHE A 45 4.58 11.89 -1.94
C PHE A 45 5.92 11.92 -2.69
N TYR A 46 5.91 12.44 -3.90
CA TYR A 46 7.12 12.60 -4.72
C TYR A 46 7.93 13.81 -4.26
N ASN A 47 7.27 14.96 -4.08
CA ASN A 47 7.92 16.20 -3.69
C ASN A 47 8.32 16.15 -2.21
N GLU A 48 9.59 16.41 -1.93
CA GLU A 48 10.10 16.37 -0.56
C GLU A 48 9.47 17.43 0.35
N SER A 49 9.14 18.61 -0.19
CA SER A 49 8.39 19.62 0.55
C SER A 49 7.01 19.10 0.96
N HIS A 50 6.30 18.38 0.06
CA HIS A 50 5.00 17.78 0.35
C HIS A 50 5.10 16.69 1.40
N ARG A 51 6.16 15.86 1.38
CA ARG A 51 6.43 14.86 2.43
C ARG A 51 6.53 15.50 3.80
N LYS A 52 7.30 16.60 3.89
CA LYS A 52 7.50 17.35 5.16
C LYS A 52 6.20 17.99 5.64
N ILE A 53 5.44 18.61 4.74
CA ILE A 53 4.15 19.21 5.05
C ILE A 53 3.18 18.15 5.55
N PHE A 54 3.03 17.04 4.83
CA PHE A 54 2.12 15.96 5.22
C PHE A 54 2.54 15.32 6.56
N ALA A 55 3.83 15.09 6.78
CA ALA A 55 4.31 14.59 8.07
C ALA A 55 4.02 15.54 9.24
N ALA A 56 4.08 16.85 9.00
CA ALA A 56 3.73 17.86 10.00
C ALA A 56 2.21 17.89 10.27
N ILE A 57 1.38 17.72 9.24
CA ILE A 57 -0.08 17.60 9.37
C ILE A 57 -0.46 16.38 10.21
N VAL A 58 0.14 15.21 9.93
CA VAL A 58 -0.09 13.99 10.69
C VAL A 58 0.28 14.20 12.17
N GLU A 59 1.42 14.83 12.44
CA GLU A 59 1.84 15.11 13.81
C GLU A 59 0.90 16.05 14.58
N LEU A 60 0.33 17.06 13.89
CA LEU A 60 -0.71 17.92 14.48
C LEU A 60 -1.96 17.10 14.83
N SER A 61 -2.38 16.22 13.92
CA SER A 61 -3.51 15.33 14.16
C SER A 61 -3.28 14.38 15.35
N ASP A 62 -2.07 13.80 15.46
CA ASP A 62 -1.70 12.93 16.57
C ASP A 62 -1.74 13.66 17.94
N ARG A 63 -1.54 14.98 17.92
CA ARG A 63 -1.66 15.86 19.11
C ARG A 63 -3.09 16.38 19.33
N ASN A 64 -4.06 16.00 18.48
CA ASN A 64 -5.40 16.55 18.44
C ASN A 64 -5.42 18.09 18.28
N GLU A 65 -4.44 18.63 17.54
CA GLU A 65 -4.36 20.04 17.17
C GLU A 65 -4.93 20.25 15.77
N PRO A 66 -5.62 21.37 15.50
CA PRO A 66 -6.15 21.64 14.16
C PRO A 66 -5.01 21.86 13.18
N SER A 67 -5.15 21.32 11.97
CA SER A 67 -4.20 21.50 10.88
C SER A 67 -4.64 22.70 10.02
N ASP A 68 -4.27 23.91 10.43
CA ASP A 68 -4.46 25.15 9.68
C ASP A 68 -3.11 25.78 9.30
N LEU A 69 -3.15 26.85 8.52
CA LEU A 69 -1.92 27.55 8.07
C LEU A 69 -1.05 28.04 9.22
N ILE A 70 -1.66 28.43 10.35
CA ILE A 70 -0.94 29.01 11.49
C ILE A 70 -0.24 27.89 12.26
N THR A 71 -0.97 26.87 12.66
CA THR A 71 -0.44 25.72 13.40
C THR A 71 0.61 24.96 12.61
N LEU A 72 0.34 24.72 11.30
CA LEU A 72 1.29 24.08 10.39
C LEU A 72 2.56 24.91 10.21
N SER A 73 2.45 26.23 10.06
CA SER A 73 3.65 27.09 9.93
C SER A 73 4.50 27.09 11.20
N ASN A 74 3.85 27.06 12.39
CA ASN A 74 4.55 27.02 13.65
C ASN A 74 5.34 25.72 13.83
N ILE A 75 4.71 24.55 13.62
CA ILE A 75 5.42 23.27 13.74
C ILE A 75 6.57 23.13 12.72
N LEU A 76 6.37 23.60 11.48
CA LEU A 76 7.43 23.60 10.47
C LEU A 76 8.57 24.59 10.83
N LYS A 77 8.26 25.71 11.49
CA LYS A 77 9.25 26.66 11.97
C LYS A 77 10.08 26.08 13.12
N ASP A 78 9.42 25.45 14.08
CA ASP A 78 10.08 24.78 15.22
C ASP A 78 11.05 23.70 14.74
N LYS A 79 10.67 22.97 13.68
CA LYS A 79 11.51 21.96 13.01
C LYS A 79 12.56 22.56 12.06
N LYS A 80 12.63 23.88 11.88
CA LYS A 80 13.50 24.57 10.92
C LYS A 80 13.30 24.08 9.46
N GLN A 81 12.07 23.73 9.13
CA GLN A 81 11.70 23.20 7.80
C GLN A 81 10.85 24.17 6.98
N LEU A 82 10.35 25.26 7.57
CA LEU A 82 9.44 26.19 6.90
C LEU A 82 10.02 26.76 5.60
N ASP A 83 11.28 27.19 5.60
CA ASP A 83 11.93 27.73 4.39
C ASP A 83 12.16 26.63 3.34
N GLN A 84 12.41 25.39 3.78
CA GLN A 84 12.63 24.25 2.89
C GLN A 84 11.38 23.83 2.14
N VAL A 85 10.20 24.07 2.71
CA VAL A 85 8.92 23.75 2.06
C VAL A 85 8.38 24.91 1.20
N GLY A 86 9.09 26.01 1.10
CA GLY A 86 8.69 27.18 0.30
C GLY A 86 8.06 28.32 1.10
N GLY A 87 8.16 28.26 2.44
CA GLY A 87 7.67 29.31 3.33
C GLY A 87 6.15 29.43 3.41
N MET A 88 5.71 30.47 4.11
CA MET A 88 4.27 30.76 4.31
C MET A 88 3.53 31.00 2.99
N ALA A 89 4.20 31.62 2.01
CA ALA A 89 3.59 31.90 0.71
C ALA A 89 3.21 30.62 -0.03
N TYR A 90 4.05 29.59 0.04
CA TYR A 90 3.74 28.30 -0.56
C TYR A 90 2.58 27.59 0.16
N LEU A 91 2.58 27.58 1.49
CA LEU A 91 1.47 26.99 2.26
C LEU A 91 0.13 27.68 1.94
N ALA A 92 0.12 29.01 1.81
CA ALA A 92 -1.07 29.76 1.41
C ALA A 92 -1.53 29.36 0.00
N SER A 93 -0.59 29.24 -0.95
CA SER A 93 -0.91 28.85 -2.33
C SER A 93 -1.52 27.44 -2.44
N LEU A 94 -1.19 26.51 -1.53
CA LEU A 94 -1.81 25.19 -1.50
C LEU A 94 -3.30 25.26 -1.19
N VAL A 95 -3.72 26.16 -0.31
CA VAL A 95 -5.12 26.38 0.04
C VAL A 95 -5.87 27.08 -1.09
N ASP A 96 -5.26 28.13 -1.67
CA ASP A 96 -5.88 28.94 -2.72
C ASP A 96 -6.14 28.13 -4.02
N ASN A 97 -5.32 27.13 -4.31
CA ASN A 97 -5.43 26.32 -5.52
C ASN A 97 -6.47 25.21 -5.45
N VAL A 98 -7.06 24.94 -4.28
CA VAL A 98 -8.02 23.85 -4.08
C VAL A 98 -9.41 24.39 -3.83
N PRO A 99 -10.34 24.23 -4.79
CA PRO A 99 -11.70 24.73 -4.63
C PRO A 99 -12.57 23.91 -3.64
N SER A 100 -12.21 22.64 -3.39
CA SER A 100 -12.98 21.74 -2.51
C SER A 100 -12.19 20.50 -2.13
N ALA A 101 -12.37 20.03 -0.89
CA ALA A 101 -11.85 18.76 -0.40
C ALA A 101 -12.66 17.52 -0.85
N ALA A 102 -13.77 17.69 -1.58
CA ALA A 102 -14.72 16.62 -1.90
C ALA A 102 -14.10 15.40 -2.62
N ASN A 103 -13.06 15.59 -3.41
CA ASN A 103 -12.42 14.53 -4.21
C ASN A 103 -11.06 14.06 -3.66
N ILE A 104 -10.75 14.39 -2.42
CA ILE A 104 -9.42 14.16 -1.85
C ILE A 104 -9.02 12.68 -1.86
N ALA A 105 -9.94 11.77 -1.57
CA ALA A 105 -9.69 10.33 -1.62
C ALA A 105 -9.36 9.82 -3.04
N TYR A 106 -9.90 10.46 -4.08
CA TYR A 106 -9.55 10.15 -5.46
C TYR A 106 -8.12 10.61 -5.79
N TYR A 107 -7.76 11.81 -5.37
CA TYR A 107 -6.38 12.31 -5.53
C TYR A 107 -5.39 11.47 -4.75
N ALA A 108 -5.74 11.03 -3.55
CA ALA A 108 -4.91 10.12 -2.75
C ALA A 108 -4.63 8.81 -3.48
N LYS A 109 -5.61 8.22 -4.16
CA LYS A 109 -5.41 7.03 -4.99
C LYS A 109 -4.44 7.27 -6.15
N ILE A 110 -4.55 8.43 -6.83
CA ILE A 110 -3.61 8.80 -7.91
C ILE A 110 -2.18 8.88 -7.38
N VAL A 111 -1.97 9.55 -6.24
CA VAL A 111 -0.63 9.66 -5.63
C VAL A 111 -0.11 8.28 -5.22
N LYS A 112 -0.97 7.42 -4.64
CA LYS A 112 -0.61 6.05 -4.27
C LYS A 112 -0.17 5.21 -5.46
N GLU A 113 -0.91 5.26 -6.57
CA GLU A 113 -0.54 4.56 -7.80
C GLU A 113 0.84 5.00 -8.31
N LYS A 114 1.12 6.31 -8.30
CA LYS A 114 2.44 6.82 -8.68
C LYS A 114 3.54 6.41 -7.70
N ALA A 115 3.25 6.35 -6.41
CA ALA A 115 4.17 5.88 -5.39
C ALA A 115 4.52 4.38 -5.58
N ILE A 116 3.52 3.54 -5.85
CA ILE A 116 3.72 2.11 -6.13
C ILE A 116 4.62 1.93 -7.36
N LEU A 117 4.38 2.70 -8.44
CA LEU A 117 5.24 2.62 -9.63
C LEU A 117 6.69 3.05 -9.34
N ARG A 118 6.90 4.09 -8.51
CA ARG A 118 8.25 4.48 -8.08
C ARG A 118 8.93 3.39 -7.25
N HIS A 119 8.18 2.77 -6.34
CA HIS A 119 8.69 1.65 -5.53
C HIS A 119 9.09 0.48 -6.42
N LEU A 120 8.24 0.13 -7.40
CA LEU A 120 8.55 -0.93 -8.37
C LEU A 120 9.81 -0.63 -9.19
N ILE A 121 9.99 0.64 -9.63
CA ILE A 121 11.21 1.06 -10.33
C ILE A 121 12.43 0.92 -9.43
N GLY A 122 12.36 1.35 -8.16
CA GLY A 122 13.44 1.23 -7.19
C GLY A 122 13.83 -0.23 -6.96
N THR A 123 12.86 -1.08 -6.65
CA THR A 123 13.07 -2.51 -6.44
C THR A 123 13.64 -3.21 -7.68
N ALA A 124 13.13 -2.89 -8.88
CA ALA A 124 13.68 -3.44 -10.11
C ALA A 124 15.15 -3.03 -10.33
N THR A 125 15.50 -1.80 -9.95
CA THR A 125 16.89 -1.30 -10.03
C THR A 125 17.79 -2.01 -9.01
N GLU A 126 17.30 -2.27 -7.80
CA GLU A 126 18.02 -3.04 -6.78
C GLU A 126 18.25 -4.49 -7.22
N ILE A 127 17.20 -5.15 -7.73
CA ILE A 127 17.30 -6.51 -8.29
C ILE A 127 18.32 -6.53 -9.43
N LEU A 128 18.26 -5.56 -10.34
CA LEU A 128 19.21 -5.45 -11.45
C LEU A 128 20.65 -5.32 -10.92
N THR A 129 20.88 -4.45 -9.94
CA THR A 129 22.21 -4.22 -9.37
C THR A 129 22.77 -5.48 -8.70
N LYS A 130 21.94 -6.18 -7.91
CA LYS A 130 22.33 -7.44 -7.25
C LYS A 130 22.59 -8.57 -8.25
N SER A 131 21.84 -8.61 -9.37
CA SER A 131 22.04 -9.62 -10.41
C SER A 131 23.37 -9.47 -11.17
N TYR A 132 23.99 -8.29 -11.12
CA TYR A 132 25.35 -8.08 -11.66
C TYR A 132 26.45 -8.42 -10.65
N ASP A 133 26.12 -8.67 -9.39
CA ASP A 133 27.11 -9.09 -8.39
C ASP A 133 27.40 -10.58 -8.57
N THR A 134 28.57 -10.88 -9.12
CA THR A 134 29.03 -12.26 -9.40
C THR A 134 29.34 -13.08 -8.14
N GLY A 135 29.35 -12.47 -6.95
CA GLY A 135 29.61 -13.13 -5.66
C GLY A 135 28.36 -13.64 -4.95
N ALA A 136 27.17 -13.21 -5.36
CA ALA A 136 25.91 -13.60 -4.73
C ALA A 136 25.44 -15.00 -5.20
N ALA A 137 24.89 -15.80 -4.29
CA ALA A 137 24.25 -17.05 -4.63
C ALA A 137 22.94 -16.79 -5.39
N VAL A 138 22.71 -17.50 -6.49
CA VAL A 138 21.54 -17.28 -7.36
C VAL A 138 20.24 -17.45 -6.60
N ASP A 139 20.15 -18.46 -5.73
CA ASP A 139 18.93 -18.73 -4.95
C ASP A 139 18.62 -17.59 -3.96
N GLU A 140 19.64 -17.00 -3.32
CA GLU A 140 19.47 -15.85 -2.43
C GLU A 140 18.94 -14.62 -3.18
N VAL A 141 19.46 -14.34 -4.38
CA VAL A 141 19.01 -13.21 -5.20
C VAL A 141 17.55 -13.41 -5.66
N LEU A 142 17.17 -14.65 -5.98
CA LEU A 142 15.79 -14.98 -6.36
C LEU A 142 14.82 -14.81 -5.18
N ASP A 143 15.16 -15.33 -3.99
CA ASP A 143 14.32 -15.22 -2.79
C ASP A 143 14.13 -13.75 -2.38
N GLU A 144 15.19 -12.95 -2.42
CA GLU A 144 15.11 -11.52 -2.13
C GLU A 144 14.25 -10.77 -3.15
N ALA A 145 14.37 -11.10 -4.44
CA ALA A 145 13.56 -10.50 -5.50
C ALA A 145 12.07 -10.84 -5.35
N GLU A 146 11.74 -12.10 -5.06
CA GLU A 146 10.37 -12.52 -4.77
C GLU A 146 9.80 -11.77 -3.56
N HIS A 147 10.55 -11.70 -2.47
CA HIS A 147 10.11 -11.01 -1.25
C HIS A 147 9.84 -9.52 -1.50
N ALA A 148 10.76 -8.84 -2.18
CA ALA A 148 10.63 -7.42 -2.48
C ALA A 148 9.43 -7.10 -3.40
N ILE A 149 9.17 -7.95 -4.41
CA ILE A 149 7.99 -7.81 -5.28
C ILE A 149 6.70 -8.11 -4.50
N PHE A 150 6.72 -9.11 -3.62
CA PHE A 150 5.57 -9.47 -2.79
C PHE A 150 5.19 -8.33 -1.84
N GLU A 151 6.16 -7.67 -1.19
CA GLU A 151 5.92 -6.49 -0.34
C GLU A 151 5.21 -5.37 -1.10
N ILE A 152 5.62 -5.09 -2.36
CA ILE A 152 4.96 -4.09 -3.20
C ILE A 152 3.51 -4.50 -3.50
N ALA A 153 3.27 -5.78 -3.77
CA ALA A 153 1.94 -6.30 -4.07
C ALA A 153 1.01 -6.27 -2.84
N GLU A 154 1.54 -6.49 -1.64
CA GLU A 154 0.80 -6.38 -0.39
C GLU A 154 0.44 -4.94 -0.04
N ASN A 155 1.31 -3.98 -0.36
CA ASN A 155 1.11 -2.54 -0.15
C ASN A 155 0.12 -1.89 -1.15
N LYS A 156 -0.52 -2.68 -2.03
CA LYS A 156 -1.69 -2.20 -2.77
C LYS A 156 -2.77 -1.77 -1.80
N ILE A 157 -3.47 -0.69 -2.17
CA ILE A 157 -4.63 -0.17 -1.44
C ILE A 157 -5.58 -1.34 -1.14
N ARG A 158 -5.46 -1.90 0.05
CA ARG A 158 -6.50 -2.78 0.59
C ARG A 158 -7.41 -1.85 1.38
N PRO A 159 -8.66 -1.65 0.99
CA PRO A 159 -9.57 -0.87 1.81
C PRO A 159 -9.61 -1.55 3.20
N ALA A 160 -9.27 -0.80 4.23
CA ALA A 160 -9.29 -1.29 5.62
C ALA A 160 -10.69 -1.83 5.99
N PHE A 161 -11.72 -1.31 5.33
CA PHE A 161 -13.12 -1.74 5.46
C PHE A 161 -13.70 -2.00 4.07
N SER A 162 -14.24 -3.20 3.87
CA SER A 162 -15.05 -3.52 2.69
C SER A 162 -16.52 -3.33 3.02
N PRO A 163 -17.31 -2.68 2.15
CA PRO A 163 -18.75 -2.58 2.34
C PRO A 163 -19.34 -3.98 2.53
N ILE A 164 -20.15 -4.16 3.58
CA ILE A 164 -20.77 -5.46 3.90
C ILE A 164 -21.56 -6.04 2.71
N LYS A 165 -22.09 -5.18 1.87
CA LYS A 165 -22.79 -5.54 0.62
C LYS A 165 -21.90 -6.33 -0.35
N ASP A 166 -20.61 -5.98 -0.45
CA ASP A 166 -19.68 -6.66 -1.36
C ASP A 166 -19.25 -8.00 -0.77
N ILE A 167 -19.02 -8.05 0.56
CA ILE A 167 -18.75 -9.30 1.29
C ILE A 167 -19.94 -10.28 1.13
N ILE A 168 -21.17 -9.79 1.29
CA ILE A 168 -22.37 -10.59 1.11
C ILE A 168 -22.48 -11.12 -0.32
N LYS A 169 -22.26 -10.27 -1.34
CA LYS A 169 -22.30 -10.72 -2.74
C LYS A 169 -21.27 -11.81 -3.05
N ASP A 170 -20.05 -11.67 -2.53
CA ASP A 170 -19.02 -12.68 -2.76
C ASP A 170 -19.29 -13.97 -1.98
N SER A 171 -19.88 -13.87 -0.79
CA SER A 171 -20.36 -15.02 -0.03
C SER A 171 -21.47 -15.77 -0.79
N PHE A 172 -22.45 -15.07 -1.36
CA PHE A 172 -23.48 -15.69 -2.18
C PHE A 172 -22.91 -16.39 -3.41
N LYS A 173 -21.99 -15.76 -4.15
CA LYS A 173 -21.32 -16.38 -5.30
C LYS A 173 -20.53 -17.63 -4.88
N THR A 174 -19.94 -17.61 -3.70
CA THR A 174 -19.23 -18.78 -3.17
C THR A 174 -20.19 -19.92 -2.85
N ILE A 175 -21.33 -19.60 -2.23
CA ILE A 175 -22.39 -20.59 -1.93
C ILE A 175 -22.97 -21.17 -3.22
N GLU A 176 -23.27 -20.33 -4.23
CA GLU A 176 -23.75 -20.79 -5.54
C GLU A 176 -22.75 -21.75 -6.20
N LYS A 177 -21.46 -21.40 -6.20
CA LYS A 177 -20.41 -22.27 -6.73
C LYS A 177 -20.28 -23.60 -5.98
N LEU A 178 -20.46 -23.59 -4.65
CA LEU A 178 -20.45 -24.80 -3.83
C LEU A 178 -21.70 -25.65 -4.09
N PHE A 179 -22.84 -25.02 -4.32
CA PHE A 179 -24.09 -25.72 -4.64
C PHE A 179 -24.05 -26.35 -6.03
N GLU A 180 -23.44 -25.71 -7.01
CA GLU A 180 -23.24 -26.26 -8.36
C GLU A 180 -22.22 -27.41 -8.38
N ARG A 181 -21.22 -27.39 -7.50
CA ARG A 181 -20.27 -28.47 -7.30
C ARG A 181 -20.93 -29.52 -6.43
N LYS A 182 -21.28 -30.66 -7.02
CA LYS A 182 -21.80 -31.84 -6.30
C LYS A 182 -20.72 -32.56 -5.50
N ASP A 183 -19.53 -32.00 -5.38
CA ASP A 183 -18.42 -32.62 -4.65
C ASP A 183 -18.61 -32.38 -3.14
N LEU A 184 -18.58 -33.48 -2.37
CA LEU A 184 -18.65 -33.48 -0.91
C LEU A 184 -17.42 -32.81 -0.26
N ILE A 185 -16.31 -32.68 -1.00
CA ILE A 185 -15.04 -32.09 -0.55
C ILE A 185 -14.94 -30.66 -1.09
N THR A 186 -15.07 -29.68 -0.20
CA THR A 186 -15.02 -28.24 -0.54
C THR A 186 -13.60 -27.69 -0.56
N GLY A 187 -12.69 -28.32 0.18
CA GLY A 187 -11.27 -27.98 0.29
C GLY A 187 -10.36 -28.80 -0.62
N VAL A 188 -9.06 -28.82 -0.32
CA VAL A 188 -8.07 -29.67 -0.98
C VAL A 188 -8.17 -31.08 -0.38
N PRO A 189 -8.42 -32.11 -1.18
CA PRO A 189 -8.54 -33.49 -0.68
C PRO A 189 -7.18 -33.98 -0.14
N THR A 190 -7.18 -34.61 1.02
CA THR A 190 -5.98 -35.21 1.62
C THR A 190 -5.65 -36.58 1.01
N GLY A 191 -6.62 -37.22 0.34
CA GLY A 191 -6.53 -38.61 -0.15
C GLY A 191 -6.88 -39.65 0.89
N PHE A 192 -7.18 -39.26 2.12
CA PHE A 192 -7.67 -40.17 3.18
C PHE A 192 -9.17 -39.95 3.36
N ALA A 193 -9.98 -40.85 2.81
CA ALA A 193 -11.44 -40.73 2.75
C ALA A 193 -12.07 -40.36 4.11
N LYS A 194 -11.65 -40.98 5.20
CA LYS A 194 -12.19 -40.68 6.54
C LYS A 194 -11.82 -39.28 7.06
N ILE A 195 -10.67 -38.76 6.66
CA ILE A 195 -10.27 -37.39 7.03
C ILE A 195 -11.06 -36.42 6.18
N ASP A 196 -11.13 -36.66 4.90
CA ASP A 196 -11.85 -35.82 3.94
C ASP A 196 -13.36 -35.76 4.26
N ASP A 197 -13.97 -36.88 4.70
CA ASP A 197 -15.34 -36.92 5.17
C ASP A 197 -15.59 -36.07 6.43
N LEU A 198 -14.60 -36.03 7.35
CA LEU A 198 -14.71 -35.28 8.61
C LEU A 198 -14.40 -33.79 8.44
N THR A 199 -13.48 -33.41 7.54
CA THR A 199 -12.99 -32.04 7.37
C THR A 199 -13.52 -31.35 6.12
N SER A 200 -14.18 -32.12 5.20
CA SER A 200 -14.50 -31.67 3.84
C SER A 200 -13.27 -31.19 3.05
N GLY A 201 -12.11 -31.81 3.35
CA GLY A 201 -10.79 -31.40 2.82
C GLY A 201 -10.15 -30.26 3.57
N LEU A 202 -8.90 -29.92 3.21
CA LEU A 202 -8.13 -28.84 3.82
C LEU A 202 -8.63 -27.48 3.30
N GLN A 203 -9.17 -26.64 4.20
CA GLN A 203 -9.76 -25.36 3.82
C GLN A 203 -8.71 -24.24 3.70
N LYS A 204 -8.99 -23.25 2.85
CA LYS A 204 -8.14 -22.06 2.76
C LYS A 204 -8.18 -21.27 4.07
N SER A 205 -7.05 -20.69 4.44
CA SER A 205 -6.87 -19.87 5.65
C SER A 205 -6.92 -20.64 6.98
N GLU A 206 -6.92 -21.98 6.97
CA GLU A 206 -6.80 -22.79 8.18
C GLU A 206 -5.34 -23.19 8.46
N LEU A 207 -4.97 -23.15 9.72
CA LEU A 207 -3.69 -23.69 10.20
C LEU A 207 -3.87 -25.16 10.56
N ILE A 208 -3.22 -26.06 9.83
CA ILE A 208 -3.32 -27.49 10.04
C ILE A 208 -2.04 -28.01 10.69
N LEU A 209 -2.17 -28.59 11.90
CA LEU A 209 -1.07 -29.14 12.65
C LEU A 209 -1.15 -30.69 12.63
N VAL A 210 -0.11 -31.32 12.06
CA VAL A 210 0.05 -32.76 12.10
C VAL A 210 1.06 -33.12 13.19
N ALA A 211 0.61 -33.80 14.24
CA ALA A 211 1.43 -34.24 15.34
C ALA A 211 1.49 -35.78 15.42
N GLY A 212 2.62 -36.30 15.83
CA GLY A 212 2.83 -37.74 16.02
C GLY A 212 3.87 -37.97 17.11
N ARG A 213 3.76 -39.12 17.82
CA ARG A 213 4.79 -39.54 18.77
C ARG A 213 6.09 -39.87 18.01
N PRO A 214 7.26 -39.76 18.69
CA PRO A 214 8.51 -40.22 18.10
C PRO A 214 8.39 -41.64 17.52
N SER A 215 9.00 -41.88 16.38
CA SER A 215 8.99 -43.18 15.65
C SER A 215 7.67 -43.57 14.98
N MET A 216 6.66 -42.69 14.91
CA MET A 216 5.36 -42.98 14.24
C MET A 216 5.33 -42.60 12.76
N GLY A 217 6.48 -42.34 12.12
CA GLY A 217 6.55 -42.08 10.68
C GLY A 217 6.12 -40.67 10.24
N LYS A 218 6.09 -39.68 11.16
CA LYS A 218 5.72 -38.28 10.81
C LYS A 218 6.63 -37.66 9.73
N THR A 219 7.90 -38.04 9.72
CA THR A 219 8.96 -37.48 8.87
C THR A 219 9.61 -38.55 7.97
N ALA A 220 8.91 -39.58 7.64
CA ALA A 220 9.40 -40.63 6.75
C ALA A 220 9.19 -40.28 5.30
#